data_66790789fb5a8c7ce8ccbbfddfc8650b
#
_entry.id   66790789fb5a8c7ce8ccbbfddfc8650b
#
_cell.length_a   1.000
_cell.length_b   1.000
_cell.length_c   1.000
_cell.angle_alpha   90.00
_cell.angle_beta   90.00
_cell.angle_gamma   90.00
#
_symmetry.space_group_name_H-M   'P 1'
#
loop_
_entity.id
_entity.type
_entity.pdbx_description
1 polymer ?
#
loop_
_entity_poly.entity_id
_entity_poly.type
_entity_poly.pdbx_seq_one_letter_code
_entity_poly.pdbx_strand_id
1 'polypeptide(L)'
;LWNEILLEAIREDFSRPTVHARTLFHSSVAMYDIWAIYDEIANPYLIGNTVNDFVSELEEFSTNENLQESLNQAISYAMYRIISHRYQNSPGVNSTTALVDMVMEKLGYDTSYSSFDYSNGNPADFGNYVGRNIIEYGLQDNSRESSGYDNEFYEPVNEPYYLDNDENGPINDPNRWQPLALENFIDQSGNITGENIPDFLSPEWGFVYGFALVDQDMTTYQRNGNSYNVFHDPIGPPQISELQNDESEFYKWGFSMVSVWQSHLDPNDGVLWDISPNSIGNNDISSFPTNYSSYPNFYNFYEGGVNNNGHSINPITGNVYETNIVPRGDYTRVLAEFWADGPDSETPPGHWFDIL
;
A
#
# COMPACT_ATOMS: atom_id res chain seq x y z
N LEU A 1 15.30 -0.90 -14.42
CA LEU A 1 14.49 -1.01 -15.65
C LEU A 1 13.14 -1.70 -15.35
N TRP A 2 13.10 -3.00 -15.00
CA TRP A 2 11.85 -3.75 -14.85
C TRP A 2 10.95 -3.26 -13.72
N ASN A 3 11.51 -2.72 -12.64
CA ASN A 3 10.72 -2.07 -11.58
C ASN A 3 9.95 -0.85 -12.09
N GLU A 4 10.56 -0.01 -12.93
CA GLU A 4 9.87 1.15 -13.52
C GLU A 4 8.75 0.72 -14.46
N ILE A 5 8.97 -0.35 -15.24
CA ILE A 5 7.93 -0.91 -16.12
C ILE A 5 6.77 -1.45 -15.30
N LEU A 6 7.06 -2.14 -14.20
CA LEU A 6 6.04 -2.64 -13.28
C LEU A 6 5.26 -1.48 -12.62
N LEU A 7 5.95 -0.43 -12.19
CA LEU A 7 5.29 0.76 -11.63
C LEU A 7 4.39 1.45 -12.66
N GLU A 8 4.82 1.51 -13.93
CA GLU A 8 3.97 2.07 -14.99
C GLU A 8 2.73 1.20 -15.23
N ALA A 9 2.88 -0.12 -15.23
CA ALA A 9 1.74 -1.03 -15.32
C ALA A 9 0.77 -0.87 -14.12
N ILE A 10 1.28 -0.60 -12.90
CA ILE A 10 0.49 -0.31 -11.72
C ILE A 10 -0.31 0.99 -11.89
N ARG A 11 0.32 2.06 -12.43
CA ARG A 11 -0.34 3.35 -12.65
C ARG A 11 -1.53 3.26 -13.60
N GLU A 12 -1.50 2.30 -14.51
CA GLU A 12 -2.56 2.07 -15.50
C GLU A 12 -3.52 0.93 -15.12
N ASP A 13 -3.44 0.41 -13.89
CA ASP A 13 -4.32 -0.64 -13.38
C ASP A 13 -5.43 -0.05 -12.48
N PHE A 14 -6.37 -0.91 -12.06
CA PHE A 14 -7.34 -0.57 -11.01
C PHE A 14 -6.62 -0.20 -9.72
N SER A 15 -7.19 0.73 -8.95
CA SER A 15 -6.67 1.11 -7.63
C SER A 15 -6.85 -0.01 -6.60
N ARG A 16 -5.95 -0.98 -6.59
CA ARG A 16 -5.98 -2.16 -5.71
C ARG A 16 -4.66 -2.32 -4.96
N PRO A 17 -4.39 -1.48 -3.93
CA PRO A 17 -3.10 -1.45 -3.23
C PRO A 17 -2.61 -2.79 -2.73
N THR A 18 -3.48 -3.65 -2.23
CA THR A 18 -3.15 -5.00 -1.76
C THR A 18 -2.66 -5.90 -2.91
N VAL A 19 -3.33 -5.86 -4.07
CA VAL A 19 -2.91 -6.60 -5.28
C VAL A 19 -1.57 -6.10 -5.77
N HIS A 20 -1.36 -4.77 -5.77
CA HIS A 20 -0.09 -4.17 -6.19
C HIS A 20 1.05 -4.54 -5.25
N ALA A 21 0.84 -4.48 -3.93
CA ALA A 21 1.84 -4.89 -2.93
C ALA A 21 2.25 -6.37 -3.13
N ARG A 22 1.27 -7.25 -3.36
CA ARG A 22 1.52 -8.66 -3.67
C ARG A 22 2.30 -8.83 -4.99
N THR A 23 1.94 -8.08 -6.03
CA THR A 23 2.65 -8.15 -7.32
C THR A 23 4.09 -7.67 -7.21
N LEU A 24 4.33 -6.58 -6.45
CA LEU A 24 5.68 -6.10 -6.15
C LEU A 24 6.50 -7.14 -5.38
N PHE A 25 5.90 -7.82 -4.40
CA PHE A 25 6.55 -8.90 -3.66
C PHE A 25 6.96 -10.05 -4.60
N HIS A 26 6.02 -10.58 -5.39
CA HIS A 26 6.28 -11.69 -6.30
C HIS A 26 7.34 -11.34 -7.35
N SER A 27 7.30 -10.15 -7.90
CA SER A 27 8.29 -9.66 -8.87
C SER A 27 9.68 -9.53 -8.23
N SER A 28 9.73 -9.05 -6.99
CA SER A 28 10.98 -8.97 -6.23
C SER A 28 11.55 -10.36 -5.93
N VAL A 29 10.71 -11.33 -5.59
CA VAL A 29 11.12 -12.73 -5.40
C VAL A 29 11.69 -13.31 -6.68
N ALA A 30 11.04 -13.08 -7.84
CA ALA A 30 11.55 -13.56 -9.13
C ALA A 30 12.96 -13.05 -9.42
N MET A 31 13.17 -11.74 -9.25
CA MET A 31 14.49 -11.12 -9.50
C MET A 31 15.54 -11.59 -8.49
N TYR A 32 15.14 -11.72 -7.21
CA TYR A 32 16.01 -12.19 -6.16
C TYR A 32 16.41 -13.65 -6.35
N ASP A 33 15.46 -14.54 -6.65
CA ASP A 33 15.72 -15.96 -6.80
C ASP A 33 16.62 -16.22 -8.01
N ILE A 34 16.41 -15.51 -9.12
CA ILE A 34 17.32 -15.56 -10.27
C ILE A 34 18.74 -15.16 -9.86
N TRP A 35 18.89 -14.04 -9.16
CA TRP A 35 20.18 -13.59 -8.67
C TRP A 35 20.80 -14.61 -7.69
N ALA A 36 20.04 -15.11 -6.72
CA ALA A 36 20.51 -16.01 -5.69
C ALA A 36 21.00 -17.36 -6.24
N ILE A 37 20.38 -17.87 -7.30
CA ILE A 37 20.77 -19.14 -7.93
C ILE A 37 22.12 -19.02 -8.66
N TYR A 38 22.46 -17.83 -9.15
CA TYR A 38 23.77 -17.57 -9.75
C TYR A 38 24.85 -17.14 -8.71
N ASP A 39 24.45 -16.91 -7.45
CA ASP A 39 25.36 -16.56 -6.36
C ASP A 39 25.77 -17.80 -5.56
N GLU A 40 27.02 -17.85 -5.10
CA GLU A 40 27.57 -19.02 -4.40
C GLU A 40 27.11 -19.13 -2.94
N ILE A 41 26.52 -18.07 -2.36
CA ILE A 41 26.21 -17.93 -0.93
C ILE A 41 24.73 -17.77 -0.67
N ALA A 42 24.04 -17.02 -1.55
CA ALA A 42 22.64 -16.70 -1.38
C ALA A 42 21.74 -17.94 -1.58
N ASN A 43 20.64 -17.98 -0.84
CA ASN A 43 19.63 -19.02 -1.01
C ASN A 43 18.38 -18.41 -1.64
N PRO A 44 17.80 -19.03 -2.66
CA PRO A 44 16.55 -18.58 -3.24
C PRO A 44 15.40 -18.72 -2.23
N TYR A 45 14.38 -17.91 -2.38
CA TYR A 45 13.17 -17.96 -1.56
C TYR A 45 12.19 -19.03 -2.02
N LEU A 46 11.79 -19.02 -3.29
CA LEU A 46 10.79 -19.92 -3.84
C LEU A 46 11.41 -21.04 -4.67
N ILE A 47 12.32 -20.72 -5.59
CA ILE A 47 12.85 -21.69 -6.54
C ILE A 47 13.75 -22.69 -5.83
N GLY A 48 13.44 -23.99 -5.99
CA GLY A 48 14.12 -25.08 -5.30
C GLY A 48 13.64 -25.33 -3.86
N ASN A 49 12.59 -24.64 -3.42
CA ASN A 49 12.04 -24.75 -2.08
C ASN A 49 10.56 -25.16 -2.06
N THR A 50 10.09 -25.50 -0.86
CA THR A 50 8.66 -25.62 -0.57
C THR A 50 8.25 -24.40 0.27
N VAL A 51 7.37 -23.57 -0.26
CA VAL A 51 6.85 -22.38 0.40
C VAL A 51 5.32 -22.45 0.42
N ASN A 52 4.73 -22.47 1.61
CA ASN A 52 3.28 -22.54 1.79
C ASN A 52 2.63 -23.66 0.94
N ASP A 53 3.15 -24.89 1.05
CA ASP A 53 2.72 -26.09 0.31
C ASP A 53 2.99 -26.05 -1.21
N PHE A 54 3.44 -24.94 -1.76
CA PHE A 54 3.90 -24.87 -3.15
C PHE A 54 5.34 -25.41 -3.26
N VAL A 55 5.53 -26.41 -4.11
CA VAL A 55 6.84 -27.02 -4.36
C VAL A 55 7.38 -26.51 -5.69
N SER A 56 8.54 -25.87 -5.66
CA SER A 56 9.28 -25.49 -6.85
C SER A 56 10.56 -26.29 -6.91
N GLU A 57 10.78 -27.00 -8.00
CA GLU A 57 11.99 -27.80 -8.20
C GLU A 57 13.12 -26.92 -8.76
N LEU A 58 14.36 -27.30 -8.51
CA LEU A 58 15.54 -26.71 -9.11
C LEU A 58 16.53 -27.82 -9.47
N GLU A 59 16.82 -27.98 -10.76
CA GLU A 59 17.86 -28.86 -11.25
C GLU A 59 19.17 -28.09 -11.39
N GLU A 60 20.28 -28.77 -11.16
CA GLU A 60 21.61 -28.20 -11.39
C GLU A 60 21.82 -27.91 -12.87
N PHE A 61 22.24 -26.69 -13.17
CA PHE A 61 22.63 -26.30 -14.51
C PHE A 61 23.85 -25.37 -14.47
N SER A 62 24.48 -25.19 -15.62
CA SER A 62 25.58 -24.24 -15.78
C SER A 62 25.37 -23.41 -17.04
N THR A 63 25.63 -22.12 -16.93
CA THR A 63 25.65 -21.25 -18.12
C THR A 63 27.07 -21.12 -18.65
N ASN A 64 27.17 -21.04 -19.98
CA ASN A 64 28.43 -20.75 -20.68
C ASN A 64 28.57 -19.26 -21.01
N GLU A 65 27.59 -18.45 -20.62
CA GLU A 65 27.53 -17.03 -20.91
C GLU A 65 28.17 -16.20 -19.78
N ASN A 66 28.37 -14.94 -20.06
CA ASN A 66 28.77 -13.97 -19.03
C ASN A 66 27.66 -13.91 -17.95
N LEU A 67 28.04 -14.00 -16.68
CA LEU A 67 27.10 -13.99 -15.56
C LEU A 67 26.13 -12.82 -15.60
N GLN A 68 26.63 -11.61 -15.87
CA GLN A 68 25.78 -10.41 -15.92
C GLN A 68 24.78 -10.46 -17.11
N GLU A 69 25.19 -10.99 -18.23
CA GLU A 69 24.32 -11.18 -19.40
C GLU A 69 23.27 -12.22 -19.11
N SER A 70 23.65 -13.33 -18.50
CA SER A 70 22.72 -14.39 -18.08
C SER A 70 21.68 -13.87 -17.08
N LEU A 71 22.09 -13.11 -16.08
CA LEU A 71 21.18 -12.49 -15.11
C LEU A 71 20.21 -11.53 -15.78
N ASN A 72 20.71 -10.63 -16.64
CA ASN A 72 19.88 -9.66 -17.33
C ASN A 72 18.85 -10.34 -18.21
N GLN A 73 19.23 -11.41 -18.93
CA GLN A 73 18.34 -12.13 -19.79
C GLN A 73 17.29 -12.91 -18.99
N ALA A 74 17.69 -13.69 -17.98
CA ALA A 74 16.78 -14.46 -17.14
C ALA A 74 15.76 -13.55 -16.42
N ILE A 75 16.21 -12.47 -15.81
CA ILE A 75 15.33 -11.48 -15.17
C ILE A 75 14.35 -10.90 -16.19
N SER A 76 14.81 -10.57 -17.39
CA SER A 76 13.95 -9.97 -18.41
C SER A 76 12.84 -10.92 -18.85
N TYR A 77 13.14 -12.18 -19.09
CA TYR A 77 12.12 -13.16 -19.45
C TYR A 77 11.14 -13.43 -18.30
N ALA A 78 11.62 -13.54 -17.06
CA ALA A 78 10.76 -13.73 -15.90
C ALA A 78 9.80 -12.54 -15.72
N MET A 79 10.31 -11.32 -15.73
CA MET A 79 9.52 -10.11 -15.55
C MET A 79 8.53 -9.89 -16.69
N TYR A 80 8.95 -10.15 -17.93
CA TYR A 80 8.06 -10.12 -19.08
C TYR A 80 6.84 -11.03 -18.88
N ARG A 81 7.06 -12.29 -18.44
CA ARG A 81 5.96 -13.24 -18.18
C ARG A 81 5.06 -12.79 -17.04
N ILE A 82 5.65 -12.34 -15.93
CA ILE A 82 4.89 -11.93 -14.75
C ILE A 82 4.03 -10.70 -15.07
N ILE A 83 4.59 -9.66 -15.66
CA ILE A 83 3.87 -8.43 -15.97
C ILE A 83 2.77 -8.72 -17.00
N SER A 84 3.08 -9.43 -18.08
CA SER A 84 2.10 -9.78 -19.10
C SER A 84 0.93 -10.58 -18.52
N HIS A 85 1.19 -11.51 -17.59
CA HIS A 85 0.14 -12.31 -16.95
C HIS A 85 -0.70 -11.46 -15.99
N ARG A 86 -0.06 -10.66 -15.11
CA ARG A 86 -0.75 -9.91 -14.06
C ARG A 86 -1.66 -8.82 -14.59
N TYR A 87 -1.25 -8.15 -15.66
CA TYR A 87 -1.95 -6.99 -16.22
C TYR A 87 -2.77 -7.32 -17.48
N GLN A 88 -2.98 -8.60 -17.79
CA GLN A 88 -3.76 -9.01 -18.97
C GLN A 88 -5.22 -8.55 -18.96
N ASN A 89 -5.77 -8.28 -17.78
CA ASN A 89 -7.15 -7.81 -17.59
C ASN A 89 -7.20 -6.37 -17.04
N SER A 90 -6.05 -5.68 -17.01
CA SER A 90 -5.96 -4.28 -16.59
C SER A 90 -6.59 -3.36 -17.63
N PRO A 91 -7.19 -2.22 -17.21
CA PRO A 91 -7.58 -1.16 -18.15
C PRO A 91 -6.45 -0.73 -19.08
N GLY A 92 -5.21 -0.67 -18.58
CA GLY A 92 -4.01 -0.29 -19.30
C GLY A 92 -3.33 -1.43 -20.06
N VAL A 93 -3.97 -2.58 -20.28
CA VAL A 93 -3.34 -3.77 -20.91
C VAL A 93 -2.63 -3.49 -22.24
N ASN A 94 -3.19 -2.61 -23.07
CA ASN A 94 -2.61 -2.32 -24.38
C ASN A 94 -1.29 -1.53 -24.28
N SER A 95 -1.23 -0.53 -23.41
CA SER A 95 -0.01 0.25 -23.17
C SER A 95 1.04 -0.57 -22.44
N THR A 96 0.64 -1.34 -21.42
CA THR A 96 1.54 -2.27 -20.72
C THR A 96 2.15 -3.28 -21.67
N THR A 97 1.34 -3.93 -22.51
CA THR A 97 1.84 -4.90 -23.51
C THR A 97 2.81 -4.24 -24.48
N ALA A 98 2.45 -3.08 -25.03
CA ALA A 98 3.32 -2.35 -25.94
C ALA A 98 4.66 -1.95 -25.28
N LEU A 99 4.62 -1.57 -24.01
CA LEU A 99 5.82 -1.18 -23.25
C LEU A 99 6.74 -2.39 -23.00
N VAL A 100 6.23 -3.51 -22.53
CA VAL A 100 7.06 -4.69 -22.26
C VAL A 100 7.64 -5.28 -23.56
N ASP A 101 6.86 -5.32 -24.65
CA ASP A 101 7.34 -5.77 -25.96
C ASP A 101 8.44 -4.88 -26.51
N MET A 102 8.25 -3.55 -26.43
CA MET A 102 9.27 -2.57 -26.85
C MET A 102 10.58 -2.74 -26.07
N VAL A 103 10.50 -3.02 -24.78
CA VAL A 103 11.69 -3.21 -23.95
C VAL A 103 12.41 -4.51 -24.32
N MET A 104 11.69 -5.61 -24.49
CA MET A 104 12.28 -6.88 -24.93
C MET A 104 12.97 -6.73 -26.30
N GLU A 105 12.32 -6.05 -27.26
CA GLU A 105 12.90 -5.75 -28.57
C GLU A 105 14.21 -4.93 -28.45
N LYS A 106 14.21 -3.87 -27.65
CA LYS A 106 15.40 -3.04 -27.40
C LYS A 106 16.56 -3.80 -26.76
N LEU A 107 16.25 -4.80 -25.93
CA LEU A 107 17.23 -5.69 -25.33
C LEU A 107 17.69 -6.81 -26.28
N GLY A 108 17.03 -6.96 -27.42
CA GLY A 108 17.33 -8.00 -28.40
C GLY A 108 16.75 -9.37 -28.03
N TYR A 109 15.72 -9.41 -27.20
CA TYR A 109 15.07 -10.64 -26.74
C TYR A 109 13.78 -10.93 -27.51
N ASP A 110 13.60 -12.20 -27.88
CA ASP A 110 12.42 -12.66 -28.63
C ASP A 110 11.25 -12.94 -27.67
N THR A 111 10.20 -12.13 -27.74
CA THR A 111 8.98 -12.27 -26.92
C THR A 111 8.19 -13.55 -27.21
N SER A 112 8.35 -14.13 -28.40
CA SER A 112 7.72 -15.40 -28.77
C SER A 112 8.42 -16.62 -28.18
N TYR A 113 9.66 -16.46 -27.68
CA TYR A 113 10.43 -17.54 -27.08
C TYR A 113 9.85 -17.93 -25.72
N SER A 114 9.33 -19.14 -25.59
CA SER A 114 8.57 -19.60 -24.43
C SER A 114 9.04 -20.92 -23.81
N SER A 115 10.18 -21.45 -24.26
CA SER A 115 10.79 -22.63 -23.63
C SER A 115 11.17 -22.35 -22.18
N PHE A 116 11.04 -23.33 -21.32
CA PHE A 116 11.43 -23.31 -19.91
C PHE A 116 12.34 -24.49 -19.51
N ASP A 117 12.86 -25.24 -20.52
CA ASP A 117 13.84 -26.31 -20.30
C ASP A 117 15.24 -25.71 -20.22
N TYR A 118 15.62 -25.32 -19.00
CA TYR A 118 16.90 -24.69 -18.70
C TYR A 118 18.06 -25.69 -18.48
N SER A 119 17.85 -26.97 -18.70
CA SER A 119 18.87 -28.03 -18.50
C SER A 119 20.14 -27.80 -19.32
N ASN A 120 20.04 -27.07 -20.42
CA ASN A 120 21.17 -26.67 -21.27
C ASN A 120 21.87 -25.37 -20.84
N GLY A 121 21.43 -24.73 -19.75
CA GLY A 121 21.98 -23.50 -19.23
C GLY A 121 21.55 -22.20 -19.94
N ASN A 122 20.49 -22.26 -20.78
CA ASN A 122 19.98 -21.07 -21.45
C ASN A 122 19.28 -20.13 -20.44
N PRO A 123 19.73 -18.87 -20.28
CA PRO A 123 19.14 -17.94 -19.33
C PRO A 123 17.68 -17.54 -19.65
N ALA A 124 17.29 -17.54 -20.94
CA ALA A 124 15.90 -17.27 -21.32
C ALA A 124 14.95 -18.38 -20.85
N ASP A 125 15.36 -19.65 -20.97
CA ASP A 125 14.61 -20.79 -20.47
C ASP A 125 14.45 -20.71 -18.96
N PHE A 126 15.54 -20.40 -18.28
CA PHE A 126 15.54 -20.25 -16.82
C PHE A 126 14.64 -19.09 -16.37
N GLY A 127 14.69 -17.94 -17.04
CA GLY A 127 13.80 -16.82 -16.79
C GLY A 127 12.32 -17.18 -16.99
N ASN A 128 11.99 -17.87 -18.08
CA ASN A 128 10.64 -18.38 -18.32
C ASN A 128 10.20 -19.37 -17.23
N TYR A 129 11.09 -20.26 -16.79
CA TYR A 129 10.83 -21.19 -15.70
C TYR A 129 10.50 -20.48 -14.38
N VAL A 130 11.31 -19.50 -13.98
CA VAL A 130 11.07 -18.70 -12.78
C VAL A 130 9.75 -17.94 -12.89
N GLY A 131 9.52 -17.23 -14.00
CA GLY A 131 8.27 -16.51 -14.23
C GLY A 131 7.04 -17.41 -14.12
N ARG A 132 7.11 -18.61 -14.68
CA ARG A 132 6.05 -19.62 -14.57
C ARG A 132 5.80 -20.05 -13.12
N ASN A 133 6.85 -20.39 -12.35
CA ASN A 133 6.71 -20.80 -10.95
C ASN A 133 6.09 -19.69 -10.10
N ILE A 134 6.50 -18.44 -10.30
CA ILE A 134 5.92 -17.28 -9.59
C ILE A 134 4.43 -17.12 -9.89
N ILE A 135 4.04 -17.29 -11.15
CA ILE A 135 2.63 -17.23 -11.57
C ILE A 135 1.84 -18.39 -10.94
N GLU A 136 2.36 -19.62 -11.03
CA GLU A 136 1.70 -20.81 -10.46
C GLU A 136 1.59 -20.73 -8.93
N TYR A 137 2.61 -20.22 -8.23
CA TYR A 137 2.56 -19.92 -6.81
C TYR A 137 1.43 -18.92 -6.51
N GLY A 138 1.39 -17.82 -7.24
CA GLY A 138 0.38 -16.80 -7.06
C GLY A 138 -1.05 -17.28 -7.32
N LEU A 139 -1.27 -18.20 -8.24
CA LEU A 139 -2.60 -18.79 -8.46
C LEU A 139 -3.08 -19.68 -7.31
N GLN A 140 -2.20 -20.03 -6.35
CA GLN A 140 -2.47 -20.89 -5.20
C GLN A 140 -2.30 -20.19 -3.85
N ASP A 141 -1.95 -18.91 -3.81
CA ASP A 141 -1.64 -18.15 -2.58
C ASP A 141 -2.87 -17.63 -1.84
N ASN A 142 -4.05 -18.05 -2.21
CA ASN A 142 -5.36 -17.66 -1.67
C ASN A 142 -5.78 -16.20 -1.97
N SER A 143 -5.08 -15.49 -2.84
CA SER A 143 -5.49 -14.15 -3.28
C SER A 143 -6.70 -14.14 -4.21
N ARG A 144 -7.13 -15.31 -4.69
CA ARG A 144 -8.21 -15.50 -5.68
C ARG A 144 -7.92 -14.80 -7.03
N GLU A 145 -6.66 -14.76 -7.42
CA GLU A 145 -6.24 -14.16 -8.68
C GLU A 145 -7.00 -14.68 -9.90
N SER A 146 -7.25 -15.99 -9.97
CA SER A 146 -8.02 -16.63 -11.05
C SER A 146 -9.49 -16.16 -11.16
N SER A 147 -10.00 -15.55 -10.07
CA SER A 147 -11.34 -14.97 -9.99
C SER A 147 -11.32 -13.44 -9.97
N GLY A 148 -10.23 -12.81 -10.46
CA GLY A 148 -10.10 -11.36 -10.51
C GLY A 148 -9.91 -10.67 -9.15
N TYR A 149 -9.55 -11.44 -8.11
CA TYR A 149 -9.42 -10.99 -6.70
C TYR A 149 -10.76 -10.67 -6.02
N ASP A 150 -11.87 -11.17 -6.56
CA ASP A 150 -13.20 -10.96 -6.00
C ASP A 150 -13.33 -11.55 -4.59
N ASN A 151 -14.14 -10.90 -3.76
CA ASN A 151 -14.50 -11.42 -2.44
C ASN A 151 -15.31 -12.73 -2.57
N GLU A 152 -15.13 -13.65 -1.64
CA GLU A 152 -15.85 -14.92 -1.65
C GLU A 152 -17.15 -14.85 -0.85
N PHE A 153 -17.10 -14.17 0.30
CA PHE A 153 -18.21 -14.17 1.24
C PHE A 153 -18.43 -12.82 1.95
N TYR A 154 -17.55 -11.85 1.74
CA TYR A 154 -17.73 -10.54 2.34
C TYR A 154 -18.83 -9.77 1.60
N GLU A 155 -19.80 -9.29 2.39
CA GLU A 155 -20.82 -8.37 1.92
C GLU A 155 -20.87 -7.13 2.84
N PRO A 156 -21.06 -5.92 2.29
CA PRO A 156 -21.24 -4.72 3.10
C PRO A 156 -22.57 -4.81 3.90
N VAL A 157 -22.58 -4.23 5.10
CA VAL A 157 -23.79 -4.13 5.94
C VAL A 157 -24.68 -2.98 5.50
N ASN A 158 -24.04 -1.90 5.00
CA ASN A 158 -24.71 -0.69 4.59
C ASN A 158 -24.97 -0.70 3.09
N GLU A 159 -26.14 -0.18 2.70
CA GLU A 159 -26.45 0.10 1.30
C GLU A 159 -25.52 1.20 0.76
N PRO A 160 -25.25 1.22 -0.56
CA PRO A 160 -24.45 2.27 -1.16
C PRO A 160 -25.01 3.68 -0.90
N TYR A 161 -24.10 4.61 -0.61
CA TYR A 161 -24.44 6.01 -0.47
C TYR A 161 -24.22 6.75 -1.80
N TYR A 162 -25.26 7.38 -2.31
CA TYR A 162 -25.26 8.13 -3.57
C TYR A 162 -25.02 9.60 -3.29
N LEU A 163 -23.91 10.15 -3.78
CA LEU A 163 -23.50 11.53 -3.47
C LEU A 163 -24.50 12.58 -3.96
N ASP A 164 -25.13 12.34 -5.11
CA ASP A 164 -26.06 13.27 -5.75
C ASP A 164 -27.55 12.95 -5.43
N ASN A 165 -27.80 12.11 -4.46
CA ASN A 165 -29.15 11.68 -4.13
C ASN A 165 -29.55 12.12 -2.72
N ASP A 166 -30.45 13.11 -2.65
CA ASP A 166 -31.03 13.57 -1.37
C ASP A 166 -31.95 12.51 -0.71
N GLU A 167 -32.24 11.39 -1.40
CA GLU A 167 -33.14 10.33 -0.94
C GLU A 167 -32.37 9.11 -0.36
N ASN A 168 -31.09 9.26 -0.05
CA ASN A 168 -30.35 8.21 0.63
C ASN A 168 -31.07 7.79 1.93
N GLY A 169 -31.24 6.49 2.09
CA GLY A 169 -31.82 5.92 3.31
C GLY A 169 -30.90 6.11 4.54
N PRO A 170 -31.41 5.79 5.72
CA PRO A 170 -30.59 5.81 6.92
C PRO A 170 -29.49 4.74 6.83
N ILE A 171 -28.32 5.05 7.39
CA ILE A 171 -27.23 4.09 7.53
C ILE A 171 -27.69 2.95 8.46
N ASN A 172 -27.55 1.69 8.00
CA ASN A 172 -27.93 0.52 8.79
C ASN A 172 -27.06 0.35 10.04
N ASP A 173 -25.74 0.51 9.88
CA ASP A 173 -24.77 0.48 10.97
C ASP A 173 -23.68 1.53 10.73
N PRO A 174 -23.67 2.66 11.49
CA PRO A 174 -22.70 3.71 11.31
C PRO A 174 -21.27 3.31 11.70
N ASN A 175 -21.07 2.17 12.34
CA ASN A 175 -19.78 1.63 12.71
C ASN A 175 -19.23 0.64 11.66
N ARG A 176 -19.89 0.52 10.52
CA ARG A 176 -19.52 -0.35 9.42
C ARG A 176 -19.28 0.45 8.16
N TRP A 177 -18.38 -0.06 7.35
CA TRP A 177 -18.10 0.52 6.05
C TRP A 177 -19.37 0.65 5.20
N GLN A 178 -19.50 1.77 4.50
CA GLN A 178 -20.58 2.05 3.57
C GLN A 178 -19.98 2.24 2.17
N PRO A 179 -20.44 1.49 1.15
CA PRO A 179 -20.04 1.74 -0.23
C PRO A 179 -20.43 3.14 -0.68
N LEU A 180 -19.60 3.76 -1.51
CA LEU A 180 -19.94 5.01 -2.18
C LEU A 180 -20.34 4.70 -3.62
N ALA A 181 -21.50 5.21 -4.05
CA ALA A 181 -21.88 5.22 -5.44
C ALA A 181 -21.33 6.51 -6.08
N LEU A 182 -20.25 6.35 -6.83
CA LEU A 182 -19.58 7.45 -7.51
C LEU A 182 -20.26 7.70 -8.87
N GLU A 183 -20.23 8.95 -9.35
CA GLU A 183 -20.69 9.27 -10.71
C GLU A 183 -19.81 8.53 -11.74
N ASN A 184 -18.52 8.55 -11.52
CA ASN A 184 -17.53 7.82 -12.31
C ASN A 184 -16.49 7.25 -11.36
N PHE A 185 -16.18 5.95 -11.49
CA PHE A 185 -15.01 5.38 -10.86
C PHE A 185 -13.87 5.44 -11.88
N ILE A 186 -12.77 6.04 -11.49
CA ILE A 186 -11.58 6.22 -12.32
C ILE A 186 -10.43 5.35 -11.81
N ASP A 187 -9.58 4.88 -12.73
CA ASP A 187 -8.31 4.23 -12.39
C ASP A 187 -7.27 5.26 -11.93
N GLN A 188 -6.07 4.81 -11.56
CA GLN A 188 -5.00 5.69 -11.11
C GLN A 188 -4.50 6.67 -12.18
N SER A 189 -4.75 6.41 -13.45
CA SER A 189 -4.41 7.28 -14.59
C SER A 189 -5.54 8.23 -14.98
N GLY A 190 -6.66 8.22 -14.25
CA GLY A 190 -7.81 9.08 -14.51
C GLY A 190 -8.76 8.57 -15.59
N ASN A 191 -8.65 7.30 -16.02
CA ASN A 191 -9.55 6.71 -17.01
C ASN A 191 -10.81 6.17 -16.33
N ILE A 192 -11.98 6.41 -16.94
CA ILE A 192 -13.26 5.89 -16.43
C ILE A 192 -13.31 4.38 -16.63
N THR A 193 -13.54 3.62 -15.56
CA THR A 193 -13.56 2.15 -15.56
C THR A 193 -14.94 1.57 -15.82
N GLY A 194 -15.99 2.35 -15.72
CA GLY A 194 -17.39 1.93 -15.89
C GLY A 194 -18.04 1.30 -14.66
N GLU A 195 -17.30 1.08 -13.59
CA GLU A 195 -17.85 0.69 -12.29
C GLU A 195 -18.14 1.94 -11.47
N ASN A 196 -19.34 2.02 -10.90
CA ASN A 196 -19.76 3.18 -10.12
C ASN A 196 -19.74 2.94 -8.62
N ILE A 197 -19.73 1.69 -8.18
CA ILE A 197 -19.73 1.29 -6.76
C ILE A 197 -18.57 0.32 -6.55
N PRO A 198 -17.39 0.83 -6.14
CA PRO A 198 -16.25 -0.03 -5.89
C PRO A 198 -16.49 -0.94 -4.68
N ASP A 199 -16.05 -2.18 -4.79
CA ASP A 199 -16.10 -3.15 -3.72
C ASP A 199 -15.15 -2.78 -2.58
N PHE A 200 -15.46 -3.30 -1.37
CA PHE A 200 -14.51 -3.26 -0.26
C PHE A 200 -13.27 -4.10 -0.61
N LEU A 201 -12.10 -3.44 -0.61
CA LEU A 201 -10.87 -4.09 -1.05
C LEU A 201 -10.36 -5.11 -0.03
N SER A 202 -10.20 -6.34 -0.50
CA SER A 202 -9.43 -7.39 0.16
C SER A 202 -9.81 -7.69 1.63
N PRO A 203 -11.09 -7.72 2.00
CA PRO A 203 -11.51 -7.99 3.39
C PRO A 203 -11.15 -9.41 3.84
N GLU A 204 -10.87 -10.32 2.90
CA GLU A 204 -10.57 -11.73 3.14
C GLU A 204 -9.08 -12.05 2.98
N TRP A 205 -8.22 -11.03 2.77
CA TRP A 205 -6.79 -11.22 2.47
C TRP A 205 -5.94 -11.67 3.65
N GLY A 206 -6.50 -11.82 4.84
CA GLY A 206 -5.87 -12.58 5.92
C GLY A 206 -5.61 -14.06 5.60
N PHE A 207 -6.19 -14.59 4.51
CA PHE A 207 -5.90 -15.93 4.00
C PHE A 207 -4.74 -15.97 3.00
N VAL A 208 -4.33 -14.83 2.44
CA VAL A 208 -3.21 -14.77 1.50
C VAL A 208 -1.91 -15.09 2.21
N TYR A 209 -1.11 -15.93 1.58
CA TYR A 209 0.17 -16.35 2.15
C TYR A 209 1.11 -15.16 2.38
N GLY A 210 1.53 -14.97 3.63
CA GLY A 210 2.47 -13.93 4.04
C GLY A 210 3.92 -14.28 3.71
N PHE A 211 4.77 -13.26 3.58
CA PHE A 211 6.21 -13.46 3.37
C PHE A 211 6.92 -13.98 4.62
N ALA A 212 6.67 -13.37 5.77
CA ALA A 212 7.37 -13.67 7.02
C ALA A 212 6.43 -13.96 8.19
N LEU A 213 5.13 -13.74 8.01
CA LEU A 213 4.12 -14.02 9.03
C LEU A 213 3.78 -15.51 9.02
N VAL A 214 3.59 -16.05 10.20
CA VAL A 214 3.28 -17.47 10.43
C VAL A 214 1.97 -17.63 11.19
N ASP A 215 1.42 -18.83 11.23
CA ASP A 215 0.12 -19.11 11.88
C ASP A 215 0.08 -18.67 13.36
N GLN A 216 1.23 -18.63 14.05
CA GLN A 216 1.31 -18.16 15.43
C GLN A 216 1.07 -16.65 15.59
N ASP A 217 1.24 -15.88 14.52
CA ASP A 217 0.99 -14.43 14.48
C ASP A 217 -0.47 -14.12 14.19
N MET A 218 -1.28 -15.15 13.89
CA MET A 218 -2.62 -15.01 13.37
C MET A 218 -3.70 -15.19 14.46
N THR A 219 -4.70 -14.32 14.44
CA THR A 219 -5.94 -14.47 15.19
C THR A 219 -7.11 -14.63 14.21
N THR A 220 -7.98 -15.60 14.45
CA THR A 220 -9.18 -15.82 13.61
C THR A 220 -10.40 -15.24 14.28
N TYR A 221 -11.10 -14.36 13.59
CA TYR A 221 -12.37 -13.79 14.00
C TYR A 221 -13.53 -14.40 13.22
N GLN A 222 -14.71 -14.43 13.84
CA GLN A 222 -15.93 -14.92 13.21
C GLN A 222 -16.90 -13.77 12.96
N ARG A 223 -17.44 -13.69 11.73
CA ARG A 223 -18.46 -12.72 11.35
C ARG A 223 -19.44 -13.35 10.37
N ASN A 224 -20.75 -13.32 10.68
CA ASN A 224 -21.82 -13.87 9.83
C ASN A 224 -21.61 -15.33 9.42
N GLY A 225 -20.96 -16.13 10.28
CA GLY A 225 -20.67 -17.54 10.02
C GLY A 225 -19.38 -17.79 9.20
N ASN A 226 -18.67 -16.73 8.78
CA ASN A 226 -17.42 -16.81 8.06
C ASN A 226 -16.23 -16.44 8.95
N SER A 227 -15.07 -17.03 8.66
CA SER A 227 -13.82 -16.78 9.36
C SER A 227 -13.03 -15.68 8.67
N TYR A 228 -12.37 -14.84 9.45
CA TYR A 228 -11.44 -13.82 8.99
C TYR A 228 -10.13 -13.97 9.75
N ASN A 229 -9.04 -14.13 9.04
CA ASN A 229 -7.70 -14.19 9.61
C ASN A 229 -7.08 -12.81 9.69
N VAL A 230 -6.50 -12.48 10.84
CA VAL A 230 -5.88 -11.19 11.13
C VAL A 230 -4.51 -11.43 11.75
N PHE A 231 -3.46 -10.95 11.10
CA PHE A 231 -2.08 -11.08 11.60
C PHE A 231 -1.69 -9.98 12.60
N HIS A 232 -2.34 -8.82 12.51
CA HIS A 232 -2.19 -7.75 13.49
C HIS A 232 -3.56 -7.16 13.80
N ASP A 233 -3.95 -7.24 15.06
CA ASP A 233 -5.19 -6.61 15.52
C ASP A 233 -4.87 -5.18 16.03
N PRO A 234 -5.26 -4.13 15.29
CA PRO A 234 -5.05 -2.75 15.72
C PRO A 234 -5.98 -2.33 16.87
N ILE A 235 -6.72 -3.25 17.45
CA ILE A 235 -7.87 -3.04 18.33
C ILE A 235 -9.08 -2.48 17.54
N GLY A 236 -10.30 -2.72 18.03
CA GLY A 236 -11.50 -2.21 17.38
C GLY A 236 -11.50 -0.68 17.31
N PRO A 237 -11.98 -0.07 16.22
CA PRO A 237 -12.12 1.37 16.12
C PRO A 237 -13.09 1.90 17.19
N PRO A 238 -12.96 3.17 17.61
CA PRO A 238 -13.96 3.80 18.48
C PRO A 238 -15.33 3.73 17.82
N GLN A 239 -16.35 3.39 18.60
CA GLN A 239 -17.69 3.18 18.10
C GLN A 239 -18.56 4.43 18.26
N ILE A 240 -19.35 4.74 17.22
CA ILE A 240 -20.45 5.70 17.38
C ILE A 240 -21.53 4.99 18.22
N SER A 241 -21.98 5.64 19.26
CA SER A 241 -23.05 5.15 20.12
C SER A 241 -24.07 6.27 20.33
N GLU A 242 -25.37 5.92 20.33
CA GLU A 242 -26.43 6.83 20.76
C GLU A 242 -26.30 7.17 22.25
N LEU A 243 -25.67 6.29 23.02
CA LEU A 243 -25.30 6.56 24.41
C LEU A 243 -24.07 7.47 24.40
N GLN A 244 -24.15 8.56 25.13
CA GLN A 244 -22.97 9.40 25.40
C GLN A 244 -22.05 8.65 26.36
N ASN A 245 -21.17 7.83 25.79
CA ASN A 245 -20.14 7.09 26.50
C ASN A 245 -18.74 7.53 26.06
N ASP A 246 -17.71 7.08 26.79
CA ASP A 246 -16.33 7.45 26.53
C ASP A 246 -15.86 7.08 25.12
N GLU A 247 -16.36 6.00 24.54
CA GLU A 247 -16.01 5.57 23.18
C GLU A 247 -16.56 6.53 22.13
N SER A 248 -17.81 6.95 22.27
CA SER A 248 -18.45 7.92 21.38
C SER A 248 -17.80 9.30 21.47
N GLU A 249 -17.40 9.72 22.68
CA GLU A 249 -16.68 10.99 22.87
C GLU A 249 -15.30 10.94 22.23
N PHE A 250 -14.60 9.80 22.28
CA PHE A 250 -13.32 9.62 21.61
C PHE A 250 -13.47 9.68 20.08
N TYR A 251 -14.49 9.04 19.51
CA TYR A 251 -14.81 9.15 18.09
C TYR A 251 -15.01 10.60 17.65
N LYS A 252 -15.87 11.34 18.37
CA LYS A 252 -16.14 12.77 18.10
C LYS A 252 -14.90 13.64 18.24
N TRP A 253 -14.02 13.31 19.18
CA TRP A 253 -12.81 14.08 19.41
C TRP A 253 -11.90 14.12 18.17
N GLY A 254 -11.74 12.98 17.46
CA GLY A 254 -10.94 12.92 16.25
C GLY A 254 -11.44 13.90 15.17
N PHE A 255 -12.75 13.91 14.90
CA PHE A 255 -13.34 14.83 13.94
C PHE A 255 -13.29 16.30 14.39
N SER A 256 -13.52 16.54 15.67
CA SER A 256 -13.41 17.90 16.24
C SER A 256 -11.99 18.43 16.11
N MET A 257 -11.00 17.58 16.31
CA MET A 257 -9.58 17.93 16.14
C MET A 257 -9.26 18.37 14.72
N VAL A 258 -9.72 17.62 13.71
CA VAL A 258 -9.54 17.99 12.29
C VAL A 258 -10.20 19.33 11.99
N SER A 259 -11.44 19.54 12.44
CA SER A 259 -12.18 20.80 12.24
C SER A 259 -11.46 21.99 12.88
N VAL A 260 -10.90 21.82 14.08
CA VAL A 260 -10.13 22.88 14.75
C VAL A 260 -8.81 23.14 14.04
N TRP A 261 -8.10 22.12 13.60
CA TRP A 261 -6.85 22.30 12.86
C TRP A 261 -7.09 23.01 11.51
N GLN A 262 -8.18 22.71 10.83
CA GLN A 262 -8.56 23.45 9.62
C GLN A 262 -8.74 24.95 9.92
N SER A 263 -9.29 25.29 11.07
CA SER A 263 -9.43 26.71 11.48
C SER A 263 -8.07 27.42 11.70
N HIS A 264 -7.01 26.64 11.92
CA HIS A 264 -5.65 27.20 12.07
C HIS A 264 -5.03 27.65 10.75
N LEU A 265 -5.65 27.33 9.60
CA LEU A 265 -5.19 27.78 8.28
C LEU A 265 -5.48 29.27 8.02
N ASP A 266 -6.25 29.95 8.88
CA ASP A 266 -6.52 31.38 8.74
C ASP A 266 -5.28 32.23 9.09
N PRO A 267 -4.63 32.91 8.12
CA PRO A 267 -3.47 33.74 8.37
C PRO A 267 -3.78 35.02 9.14
N ASN A 268 -5.07 35.35 9.33
CA ASN A 268 -5.54 36.57 9.98
C ASN A 268 -6.06 36.34 11.39
N ASP A 269 -5.92 35.16 11.95
CA ASP A 269 -6.37 34.84 13.32
C ASP A 269 -5.58 35.56 14.43
N GLY A 270 -4.40 36.11 14.06
CA GLY A 270 -3.52 36.87 14.97
C GLY A 270 -2.72 36.00 15.93
N VAL A 271 -2.82 34.68 15.84
CA VAL A 271 -2.08 33.75 16.70
C VAL A 271 -0.65 33.60 16.19
N LEU A 272 0.30 33.71 17.10
CA LEU A 272 1.74 33.57 16.81
C LEU A 272 2.28 32.31 17.46
N TRP A 273 3.03 31.54 16.69
CA TRP A 273 3.72 30.33 17.16
C TRP A 273 5.24 30.47 17.10
N ASP A 274 5.89 29.94 18.14
CA ASP A 274 7.32 29.67 18.06
C ASP A 274 7.54 28.32 17.42
N ILE A 275 8.04 28.30 16.19
CA ILE A 275 8.35 27.11 15.41
C ILE A 275 9.79 26.64 15.53
N SER A 276 10.55 27.19 16.47
CA SER A 276 11.91 26.71 16.72
C SER A 276 11.90 25.28 17.28
N PRO A 277 12.98 24.51 17.07
CA PRO A 277 13.10 23.18 17.66
C PRO A 277 13.00 23.15 19.19
N ASN A 278 13.21 24.28 19.85
CA ASN A 278 13.05 24.41 21.29
C ASN A 278 11.58 24.39 21.73
N SER A 279 10.68 24.79 20.85
CA SER A 279 9.25 24.92 21.14
C SER A 279 8.42 23.73 20.62
N ILE A 280 8.71 23.27 19.40
CA ILE A 280 7.99 22.19 18.72
C ILE A 280 8.93 21.04 18.35
N GLY A 281 9.77 20.61 19.24
CA GLY A 281 10.68 19.50 19.00
C GLY A 281 10.02 18.12 19.07
N ASN A 282 10.83 17.09 18.95
CA ASN A 282 10.41 15.71 19.12
C ASN A 282 9.85 15.48 20.52
N ASN A 283 8.56 15.21 20.60
CA ASN A 283 7.99 14.68 21.82
C ASN A 283 8.59 13.30 22.09
N ASP A 284 8.90 13.03 23.34
CA ASP A 284 9.27 11.69 23.75
C ASP A 284 8.06 10.77 23.58
N ILE A 285 8.19 9.80 22.66
CA ILE A 285 7.14 8.82 22.35
C ILE A 285 6.68 8.09 23.64
N SER A 286 7.58 7.89 24.60
CA SER A 286 7.24 7.27 25.88
C SER A 286 6.28 8.12 26.75
N SER A 287 6.15 9.40 26.45
CA SER A 287 5.23 10.32 27.14
C SER A 287 3.81 10.29 26.57
N PHE A 288 3.59 9.67 25.41
CA PHE A 288 2.28 9.60 24.80
C PHE A 288 1.34 8.69 25.60
N PRO A 289 0.07 9.08 25.74
CA PRO A 289 -0.90 8.21 26.37
C PRO A 289 -1.00 6.87 25.65
N THR A 290 -1.05 5.80 26.40
CA THR A 290 -1.32 4.44 25.87
C THR A 290 -2.83 4.17 25.74
N ASN A 291 -3.65 5.02 26.33
CA ASN A 291 -5.11 4.94 26.26
C ASN A 291 -5.64 6.14 25.46
N TYR A 292 -6.38 5.88 24.42
CA TYR A 292 -6.96 6.88 23.53
C TYR A 292 -7.86 7.90 24.27
N SER A 293 -8.60 7.48 25.27
CA SER A 293 -9.43 8.40 26.07
C SER A 293 -8.64 9.49 26.80
N SER A 294 -7.33 9.33 26.91
CA SER A 294 -6.44 10.32 27.54
C SER A 294 -5.90 11.37 26.57
N TYR A 295 -6.02 11.16 25.24
CA TYR A 295 -5.51 12.12 24.25
C TYR A 295 -6.14 13.51 24.34
N PRO A 296 -7.46 13.68 24.58
CA PRO A 296 -8.05 15.00 24.73
C PRO A 296 -7.45 15.84 25.88
N ASN A 297 -6.94 15.18 26.89
CA ASN A 297 -6.27 15.84 28.03
C ASN A 297 -4.76 16.04 27.80
N PHE A 298 -4.17 15.23 26.94
CA PHE A 298 -2.74 15.29 26.60
C PHE A 298 -2.46 16.38 25.57
N TYR A 299 -3.31 16.48 24.53
CA TYR A 299 -3.08 17.34 23.40
C TYR A 299 -4.05 18.53 23.40
N ASN A 300 -3.51 19.74 23.56
CA ASN A 300 -4.30 20.96 23.45
C ASN A 300 -4.37 21.41 21.98
N PHE A 301 -5.32 20.88 21.24
CA PHE A 301 -5.46 21.18 19.83
C PHE A 301 -5.91 22.63 19.52
N TYR A 302 -6.47 23.37 20.49
CA TYR A 302 -6.80 24.80 20.30
C TYR A 302 -5.54 25.65 20.20
N GLU A 303 -4.48 25.29 20.91
CA GLU A 303 -3.20 25.98 20.88
C GLU A 303 -2.19 25.37 19.91
N GLY A 304 -2.48 24.18 19.38
CA GLY A 304 -1.64 23.50 18.39
C GLY A 304 -0.53 22.66 18.98
N GLY A 305 -0.76 22.08 20.15
CA GLY A 305 0.10 21.06 20.75
C GLY A 305 0.95 21.51 21.93
N VAL A 306 1.80 20.60 22.38
CA VAL A 306 2.68 20.81 23.53
C VAL A 306 3.93 21.57 23.08
N ASN A 307 4.13 22.75 23.62
CA ASN A 307 5.23 23.64 23.25
C ASN A 307 6.40 23.67 24.28
N ASN A 308 6.52 22.63 25.13
CA ASN A 308 7.46 22.65 26.25
C ASN A 308 8.63 21.67 26.18
N ASN A 309 8.66 20.74 25.22
CA ASN A 309 9.59 19.61 25.21
C ASN A 309 10.45 19.53 23.94
N GLY A 310 10.81 20.66 23.37
CA GLY A 310 11.71 20.71 22.23
C GLY A 310 13.18 20.53 22.60
N HIS A 311 14.01 20.42 21.58
CA HIS A 311 15.47 20.39 21.74
C HIS A 311 16.00 21.80 22.01
N SER A 312 16.60 22.01 23.15
CA SER A 312 17.20 23.32 23.50
C SER A 312 18.53 23.58 22.79
N ILE A 313 19.25 22.53 22.40
CA ILE A 313 20.61 22.62 21.84
C ILE A 313 20.66 21.89 20.51
N ASN A 314 21.19 22.54 19.49
CA ASN A 314 21.49 21.91 18.20
C ASN A 314 22.61 20.88 18.37
N PRO A 315 22.38 19.58 18.10
CA PRO A 315 23.36 18.53 18.33
C PRO A 315 24.58 18.58 17.41
N ILE A 316 24.48 19.32 16.31
CA ILE A 316 25.59 19.45 15.33
C ILE A 316 26.49 20.63 15.70
N THR A 317 25.89 21.77 16.05
CA THR A 317 26.63 23.01 16.30
C THR A 317 26.94 23.25 17.76
N GLY A 318 26.21 22.59 18.68
CA GLY A 318 26.29 22.83 20.12
C GLY A 318 25.65 24.15 20.59
N ASN A 319 25.04 24.93 19.70
CA ASN A 319 24.41 26.19 20.03
C ASN A 319 22.96 26.00 20.49
N VAL A 320 22.47 26.92 21.30
CA VAL A 320 21.06 27.02 21.69
C VAL A 320 20.25 27.42 20.44
N TYR A 321 19.08 26.83 20.26
CA TYR A 321 18.14 27.28 19.24
C TYR A 321 17.53 28.62 19.61
N GLU A 322 17.53 29.54 18.65
CA GLU A 322 16.85 30.82 18.81
C GLU A 322 15.33 30.66 18.57
N THR A 323 14.55 31.48 19.23
CA THR A 323 13.10 31.57 19.03
C THR A 323 12.76 32.00 17.61
N ASN A 324 11.82 31.34 16.97
CA ASN A 324 11.33 31.67 15.62
C ASN A 324 9.81 31.83 15.62
N ILE A 325 9.36 33.07 15.78
CA ILE A 325 7.95 33.42 15.89
C ILE A 325 7.37 33.70 14.49
N VAL A 326 6.31 32.97 14.14
CA VAL A 326 5.58 33.11 12.88
C VAL A 326 4.06 33.15 13.12
N PRO A 327 3.26 33.71 12.19
CA PRO A 327 1.82 33.54 12.21
C PRO A 327 1.46 32.05 12.10
N ARG A 328 0.55 31.59 12.96
CA ARG A 328 0.11 30.19 12.98
C ARG A 328 -0.47 29.77 11.61
N GLY A 329 -1.31 30.61 11.01
CA GLY A 329 -1.94 30.32 9.74
C GLY A 329 -0.93 30.14 8.60
N ASP A 330 0.13 30.95 8.56
CA ASP A 330 1.19 30.79 7.56
C ASP A 330 1.94 29.47 7.71
N TYR A 331 2.27 29.11 8.96
CA TYR A 331 2.98 27.86 9.24
C TYR A 331 2.14 26.62 8.93
N THR A 332 0.87 26.59 9.35
CA THR A 332 -0.03 25.48 9.07
C THR A 332 -0.35 25.34 7.58
N ARG A 333 -0.44 26.46 6.85
CA ARG A 333 -0.59 26.43 5.39
C ARG A 333 0.63 25.84 4.71
N VAL A 334 1.84 26.22 5.12
CA VAL A 334 3.07 25.60 4.59
C VAL A 334 3.12 24.10 4.85
N LEU A 335 2.73 23.65 6.05
CA LEU A 335 2.63 22.22 6.34
C LEU A 335 1.60 21.51 5.45
N ALA A 336 0.44 22.11 5.25
CA ALA A 336 -0.61 21.55 4.39
C ALA A 336 -0.16 21.46 2.91
N GLU A 337 0.47 22.52 2.39
CA GLU A 337 0.89 22.59 0.98
C GLU A 337 2.13 21.75 0.64
N PHE A 338 3.08 21.63 1.55
CA PHE A 338 4.39 21.03 1.27
C PHE A 338 4.67 19.74 2.04
N TRP A 339 3.99 19.49 3.13
CA TRP A 339 4.22 18.33 3.97
C TRP A 339 3.08 17.31 3.91
N ALA A 340 1.85 17.78 3.91
CA ALA A 340 0.69 16.91 3.82
C ALA A 340 0.28 16.63 2.37
N ASP A 341 0.94 17.35 1.45
CA ASP A 341 0.78 17.22 0.03
C ASP A 341 -0.46 17.86 -0.59
N GLY A 342 -0.21 18.56 -1.68
CA GLY A 342 -1.27 19.05 -2.55
C GLY A 342 -1.85 17.93 -3.43
N PRO A 343 -2.90 18.23 -4.20
CA PRO A 343 -3.62 17.26 -5.00
C PRO A 343 -2.78 16.53 -6.05
N ASP A 344 -1.64 17.08 -6.45
CA ASP A 344 -0.74 16.45 -7.43
C ASP A 344 0.30 15.51 -6.81
N SER A 345 0.17 15.19 -5.51
CA SER A 345 1.15 14.37 -4.83
C SER A 345 0.84 12.88 -4.94
N GLU A 346 1.88 12.11 -5.21
CA GLU A 346 1.83 10.64 -5.21
C GLU A 346 1.98 10.04 -3.79
N THR A 347 2.06 10.88 -2.75
CA THR A 347 2.17 10.35 -1.39
C THR A 347 0.78 10.00 -0.82
N PRO A 348 0.69 8.98 0.05
CA PRO A 348 -0.58 8.60 0.65
C PRO A 348 -1.35 9.75 1.33
N PRO A 349 -0.71 10.67 2.08
CA PRO A 349 -1.42 11.81 2.65
C PRO A 349 -2.06 12.72 1.60
N GLY A 350 -1.34 13.05 0.53
CA GLY A 350 -1.86 13.89 -0.55
C GLY A 350 -3.06 13.29 -1.25
N HIS A 351 -2.99 12.00 -1.56
CA HIS A 351 -4.10 11.26 -2.14
C HIS A 351 -5.38 11.33 -1.28
N TRP A 352 -5.25 11.20 0.04
CA TRP A 352 -6.39 11.30 0.95
C TRP A 352 -6.93 12.73 1.07
N PHE A 353 -6.07 13.75 0.98
CA PHE A 353 -6.50 15.15 0.97
C PHE A 353 -7.20 15.55 -0.33
N ASP A 354 -6.85 14.89 -1.43
CA ASP A 354 -7.52 15.12 -2.71
C ASP A 354 -8.96 14.56 -2.74
N ILE A 355 -9.22 13.53 -1.95
CA ILE A 355 -10.54 12.91 -1.82
C ILE A 355 -11.45 13.71 -0.86
N LEU A 356 -10.89 14.41 0.12
CA LEU A 356 -11.63 15.16 1.16
C LEU A 356 -11.87 16.60 0.78
#